data_2e55eeb2a179ac98c260b1cef9f92d55
#
_entry.id   2e55eeb2a179ac98c260b1cef9f92d55
#
_cell.length_a   1.000
_cell.length_b   1.000
_cell.length_c   1.000
_cell.angle_alpha   90.00
_cell.angle_beta   90.00
_cell.angle_gamma   90.00
#
_symmetry.space_group_name_H-M   'P 1'
#
loop_
_entity.id
_entity.type
_entity.pdbx_description
1 polymer ?
#
loop_
_entity_poly.entity_id
_entity_poly.type
_entity_poly.pdbx_seq_one_letter_code
_entity_poly.pdbx_strand_id
1 'polypeptide(L)' 'MTQEERWQKRYEEVVDFIEVNKRNPSKYVAEERLMVHFLKRGRKMLNAGELSEPRFSKFLELLELSNRYRRKNQYE' A
#
# COMPACT_ATOMS: atom_id res chain seq x y z
N MET A 1 -1.05 3.83 -21.14
CA MET A 1 -0.52 3.18 -19.93
C MET A 1 -1.09 1.80 -19.77
N THR A 2 -0.23 0.84 -19.50
CA THR A 2 -0.68 -0.51 -19.19
C THR A 2 -1.16 -0.60 -17.74
N GLN A 3 -1.89 -1.67 -17.40
CA GLN A 3 -2.30 -1.91 -16.03
C GLN A 3 -1.10 -2.05 -15.10
N GLU A 4 -0.05 -2.66 -15.59
CA GLU A 4 1.16 -2.86 -14.83
C GLU A 4 1.85 -1.55 -14.47
N GLU A 5 1.91 -0.64 -15.43
CA GLU A 5 2.49 0.67 -15.19
C GLU A 5 1.67 1.49 -14.19
N ARG A 6 0.34 1.39 -14.27
CA ARG A 6 -0.55 2.05 -13.33
C ARG A 6 -0.36 1.50 -11.92
N TRP A 7 -0.25 0.19 -11.82
CA TRP A 7 -0.02 -0.46 -10.54
C TRP A 7 1.30 -0.02 -9.94
N GLN A 8 2.36 -0.02 -10.74
CA GLN A 8 3.70 0.38 -10.30
C GLN A 8 3.70 1.83 -9.83
N LYS A 9 3.05 2.70 -10.57
CA LYS A 9 2.97 4.11 -10.22
C LYS A 9 2.25 4.31 -8.89
N ARG A 10 1.13 3.63 -8.70
CA ARG A 10 0.38 3.72 -7.45
C ARG A 10 1.18 3.15 -6.29
N TYR A 11 1.86 2.05 -6.52
CA TYR A 11 2.74 1.44 -5.53
C TYR A 11 3.80 2.43 -5.05
N GLU A 12 4.47 3.08 -5.97
CA GLU A 12 5.50 4.07 -5.63
C GLU A 12 4.92 5.25 -4.87
N GLU A 13 3.74 5.70 -5.24
CA GLU A 13 3.06 6.79 -4.53
C GLU A 13 2.79 6.41 -3.07
N VAL A 14 2.32 5.21 -2.85
CA VAL A 14 2.00 4.73 -1.50
C VAL A 14 3.25 4.58 -0.67
N VAL A 15 4.29 3.98 -1.23
CA VAL A 15 5.57 3.82 -0.54
C VAL A 15 6.14 5.18 -0.16
N ASP A 16 6.17 6.08 -1.11
CA ASP A 16 6.71 7.43 -0.90
C ASP A 16 5.92 8.17 0.18
N PHE A 17 4.60 8.06 0.14
CA PHE A 17 3.74 8.69 1.13
C PHE A 17 4.08 8.21 2.54
N ILE A 18 4.18 6.90 2.71
CA ILE A 18 4.46 6.32 4.02
C ILE A 18 5.84 6.73 4.53
N GLU A 19 6.82 6.73 3.65
CA GLU A 19 8.19 7.10 4.04
C GLU A 19 8.31 8.57 4.40
N VAL A 20 7.66 9.44 3.66
CA VAL A 20 7.72 10.88 3.88
C VAL A 20 6.91 11.28 5.11
N ASN A 21 5.70 10.78 5.23
CA ASN A 21 4.79 11.16 6.31
C ASN A 21 4.96 10.30 7.56
N LYS A 22 5.63 9.17 7.42
CA LYS A 22 5.86 8.23 8.53
C LYS A 22 4.58 7.77 9.19
N ARG A 23 3.54 7.59 8.37
CA ARG A 23 2.24 7.08 8.79
C ARG A 23 1.53 6.47 7.60
N ASN A 24 0.54 5.64 7.86
CA ASN A 24 -0.28 5.06 6.82
C ASN A 24 -1.29 6.07 6.28
N PRO A 25 -1.70 5.91 5.02
CA PRO A 25 -2.77 6.75 4.48
C PRO A 25 -4.07 6.53 5.23
N SER A 26 -4.86 7.58 5.32
CA SER A 26 -6.12 7.57 6.07
C SER A 26 -7.33 7.56 5.13
N LYS A 27 -8.32 6.75 5.46
CA LYS A 27 -9.57 6.73 4.70
C LYS A 27 -10.40 8.00 4.89
N TYR A 28 -10.07 8.77 5.92
CA TYR A 28 -10.79 10.01 6.22
C TYR A 28 -10.29 11.21 5.43
N VAL A 29 -9.14 11.08 4.79
CA VAL A 29 -8.58 12.14 3.95
C VAL A 29 -8.86 11.78 2.49
N ALA A 30 -9.57 12.64 1.78
CA ALA A 30 -9.99 12.38 0.41
C ALA A 30 -8.81 12.05 -0.51
N GLU A 31 -7.72 12.77 -0.36
CA GLU A 31 -6.53 12.57 -1.19
C GLU A 31 -5.84 11.24 -0.94
N GLU A 32 -6.05 10.68 0.24
CA GLU A 32 -5.40 9.43 0.65
C GLU A 32 -6.27 8.20 0.42
N ARG A 33 -7.53 8.38 0.07
CA ARG A 33 -8.46 7.27 -0.13
C ARG A 33 -8.00 6.28 -1.19
N LEU A 34 -7.46 6.78 -2.28
CA LEU A 34 -6.98 5.92 -3.36
C LEU A 34 -5.86 5.00 -2.88
N MET A 35 -5.01 5.53 -2.01
CA MET A 35 -3.93 4.73 -1.43
C MET A 35 -4.47 3.66 -0.49
N VAL A 36 -5.49 4.01 0.32
CA VAL A 36 -6.14 3.04 1.19
C VAL A 36 -6.80 1.94 0.38
N HIS A 37 -7.48 2.29 -0.71
CA HIS A 37 -8.08 1.29 -1.61
C HIS A 37 -7.04 0.39 -2.24
N PHE A 38 -5.92 0.95 -2.62
CA PHE A 38 -4.82 0.17 -3.17
C PHE A 38 -4.34 -0.89 -2.19
N LEU A 39 -4.14 -0.50 -0.94
CA LEU A 39 -3.71 -1.42 0.11
C LEU A 39 -4.73 -2.51 0.38
N LYS A 40 -6.00 -2.14 0.48
CA LYS A 40 -7.08 -3.09 0.72
C LYS A 40 -7.20 -4.10 -0.41
N ARG A 41 -7.20 -3.60 -1.63
CA ARG A 41 -7.31 -4.45 -2.81
C ARG A 41 -6.13 -5.40 -2.93
N GLY A 42 -4.93 -4.88 -2.68
CA GLY A 42 -3.72 -5.69 -2.71
C GLY A 42 -3.74 -6.82 -1.69
N ARG A 43 -4.19 -6.53 -0.48
CA ARG A 43 -4.31 -7.54 0.57
C ARG A 43 -5.32 -8.62 0.19
N LYS A 44 -6.42 -8.22 -0.41
CA LYS A 44 -7.44 -9.16 -0.86
C LYS A 44 -6.89 -10.09 -1.93
N MET A 45 -6.18 -9.52 -2.89
CA MET A 45 -5.55 -10.31 -3.95
C MET A 45 -4.46 -11.23 -3.42
N LEU A 46 -3.69 -10.75 -2.47
CA LEU A 46 -2.65 -11.53 -1.83
C LEU A 46 -3.24 -12.75 -1.12
N ASN A 47 -4.30 -12.54 -0.34
CA ASN A 47 -4.97 -13.61 0.39
C ASN A 47 -5.65 -14.62 -0.54
N ALA A 48 -6.12 -14.16 -1.68
CA ALA A 48 -6.74 -15.02 -2.69
C ALA A 48 -5.74 -15.74 -3.56
N GLY A 49 -4.44 -15.42 -3.43
CA GLY A 49 -3.40 -16.02 -4.26
C GLY A 49 -3.41 -15.51 -5.69
N GLU A 50 -4.01 -14.35 -5.93
CA GLU A 50 -4.12 -13.77 -7.27
C GLU A 50 -2.97 -12.83 -7.61
N LEU A 51 -2.16 -12.48 -6.65
CA LEU A 51 -1.07 -11.54 -6.86
C LEU A 51 0.18 -12.28 -7.33
N SER A 52 0.63 -11.98 -8.54
CA SER A 52 1.80 -12.63 -9.14
C SER A 52 3.04 -11.75 -9.07
N GLU A 53 4.20 -12.39 -9.26
CA GLU A 53 5.46 -11.67 -9.32
C GLU A 53 5.52 -10.77 -10.57
N PRO A 54 6.15 -9.60 -10.51
CA PRO A 54 6.91 -9.05 -9.36
C PRO A 54 6.05 -8.31 -8.33
N ARG A 55 4.77 -8.17 -8.56
CA ARG A 55 3.85 -7.44 -7.67
C ARG A 55 3.78 -8.08 -6.28
N PHE A 56 3.82 -9.39 -6.25
CA PHE A 56 3.74 -10.13 -4.99
C PHE A 56 4.85 -9.71 -4.02
N SER A 57 6.08 -9.78 -4.47
CA SER A 57 7.24 -9.41 -3.64
C SER A 57 7.21 -7.94 -3.24
N LYS A 58 6.88 -7.07 -4.19
CA LYS A 58 6.81 -5.64 -3.92
C LYS A 58 5.72 -5.32 -2.90
N PHE A 59 4.58 -5.97 -3.03
CA PHE A 59 3.47 -5.71 -2.12
C PHE A 59 3.77 -6.20 -0.71
N LEU A 60 4.49 -7.31 -0.57
CA LEU A 60 4.92 -7.78 0.74
C LEU A 60 5.83 -6.76 1.43
N GLU A 61 6.76 -6.17 0.69
CA GLU A 61 7.61 -5.11 1.24
C GLU A 61 6.80 -3.91 1.68
N LEU A 62 5.80 -3.54 0.89
CA LEU A 62 4.91 -2.44 1.23
C LEU A 62 4.13 -2.73 2.49
N LEU A 63 3.64 -3.95 2.65
CA LEU A 63 2.91 -4.35 3.86
C LEU A 63 3.80 -4.30 5.10
N GLU A 64 5.05 -4.69 4.98
CA GLU A 64 5.98 -4.59 6.09
C GLU A 64 6.20 -3.15 6.50
N LEU A 65 6.37 -2.27 5.53
CA LEU A 65 6.53 -0.84 5.78
C LEU A 65 5.28 -0.28 6.45
N SER A 66 4.11 -0.62 5.93
CA SER A 66 2.82 -0.20 6.48
C SER A 66 2.64 -0.67 7.92
N ASN A 67 2.97 -1.92 8.20
CA ASN A 67 2.85 -2.50 9.54
C ASN A 67 3.78 -1.83 10.54
N ARG A 68 4.95 -1.42 10.09
CA ARG A 68 5.92 -0.74 10.95
C ARG A 68 5.34 0.53 11.55
N TYR A 69 4.65 1.32 10.73
CA TYR A 69 4.05 2.57 11.20
C TYR A 69 2.70 2.36 11.86
N ARG A 70 2.01 1.31 11.49
CA ARG A 70 0.74 0.94 12.11
C ARG A 70 0.92 0.60 13.59
N ARG A 71 1.97 -0.12 13.90
CA ARG A 71 2.30 -0.46 15.28
C ARG A 71 2.50 0.77 16.15
N LYS A 72 3.16 1.76 15.58
CA LYS A 72 3.45 2.99 16.27
C LYS A 72 2.17 3.75 16.63
N ASN A 73 1.17 3.67 15.75
CA ASN A 73 -0.08 4.37 15.95
C ASN A 73 -0.99 3.71 16.98
N GLN A 74 -0.81 2.44 17.24
CA GLN A 74 -1.64 1.72 18.20
C GLN A 74 -1.48 2.20 19.65
N TYR A 75 -0.40 2.83 19.94
CA TYR A 75 -0.09 3.25 21.30
C TYR A 75 -0.23 4.75 21.55
N GLU A 76 -0.84 5.42 20.61
CA GLU A 76 -1.12 6.85 20.77
C GLU A 76 -2.52 7.15 21.29
#